data_095b89e756ec48a111df05ee9533f51d
#
_entry.id   095b89e756ec48a111df05ee9533f51d
#
_cell.length_a   1.000
_cell.length_b   1.000
_cell.length_c   1.000
_cell.angle_alpha   90.00
_cell.angle_beta   90.00
_cell.angle_gamma   90.00
#
_symmetry.space_group_name_H-M   'P 1'
#
loop_
_entity.id
_entity.type
_entity.pdbx_description
1 polymer ?
#
loop_
_entity_poly.entity_id
_entity_poly.type
_entity_poly.pdbx_seq_one_letter_code
_entity_poly.pdbx_strand_id
1 'polypeptide(L)'
;NIGAVSLHLPMILAKARAENTDFYEVLDFYLEMIRGLHKRTYDYLGEMRASTNPLAYCEGGFYGGHLKPSDKIRPLLRPMTASFGITALNELQELYNGKSIAEDGEFALEVLRYINDKINVYKKEDQILYAIYGTPAESLCGLQVEQFRKMYGIVRGVSDRPYVSNSFHCHVTEDITPI
;
A
#
# COMPACT_ATOMS: atom_id res chain seq x y z
N ASN A 1 -12.17 0.13 6.13
CA ASN A 1 -10.88 -0.45 5.75
C ASN A 1 -10.45 -1.48 6.79
N ILE A 2 -10.17 -2.72 6.38
CA ILE A 2 -9.67 -3.77 7.27
C ILE A 2 -8.16 -3.65 7.54
N GLY A 3 -7.47 -2.82 6.80
CA GLY A 3 -6.04 -2.55 6.94
C GLY A 3 -5.42 -2.07 5.65
N ALA A 4 -4.27 -1.41 5.79
CA ALA A 4 -3.41 -1.01 4.69
C ALA A 4 -2.02 -1.62 4.88
N VAL A 5 -1.49 -2.21 3.84
CA VAL A 5 -0.10 -2.70 3.80
C VAL A 5 0.62 -1.95 2.69
N SER A 6 1.67 -1.23 3.03
CA SER A 6 2.34 -0.31 2.11
C SER A 6 3.53 -0.95 1.42
N LEU A 7 3.60 -0.74 0.12
CA LEU A 7 4.76 -1.06 -0.72
C LEU A 7 5.82 0.02 -0.56
N HIS A 8 7.06 -0.38 -0.35
CA HIS A 8 8.22 0.49 -0.45
C HIS A 8 8.80 0.37 -1.86
N LEU A 9 8.27 1.13 -2.79
CA LEU A 9 8.55 0.98 -4.22
C LEU A 9 10.04 1.09 -4.61
N PRO A 10 10.83 2.05 -4.07
CA PRO A 10 12.27 2.10 -4.38
C PRO A 10 13.03 0.84 -3.94
N MET A 11 12.66 0.23 -2.80
CA MET A 11 13.27 -1.02 -2.35
C MET A 11 13.02 -2.16 -3.34
N ILE A 12 11.84 -2.22 -3.95
CA ILE A 12 11.48 -3.23 -4.95
C ILE A 12 12.35 -3.05 -6.19
N LEU A 13 12.52 -1.82 -6.67
CA LEU A 13 13.37 -1.53 -7.82
C LEU A 13 14.85 -1.82 -7.53
N ALA A 14 15.34 -1.40 -6.36
CA ALA A 14 16.72 -1.65 -5.96
C ALA A 14 17.00 -3.17 -5.83
N LYS A 15 16.05 -3.93 -5.27
CA LYS A 15 16.13 -5.38 -5.18
C LYS A 15 16.19 -6.03 -6.57
N ALA A 16 15.31 -5.66 -7.47
CA ALA A 16 15.31 -6.17 -8.84
C ALA A 16 16.63 -5.92 -9.55
N ARG A 17 17.19 -4.73 -9.42
CA ARG A 17 18.50 -4.38 -9.98
C ARG A 17 19.65 -5.18 -9.36
N ALA A 18 19.67 -5.34 -8.04
CA ALA A 18 20.69 -6.09 -7.33
C ALA A 18 20.68 -7.58 -7.67
N GLU A 19 19.51 -8.15 -7.92
CA GLU A 19 19.31 -9.56 -8.26
C GLU A 19 19.31 -9.82 -9.77
N ASN A 20 19.43 -8.76 -10.59
CA ASN A 20 19.34 -8.83 -12.05
C ASN A 20 18.05 -9.52 -12.53
N THR A 21 16.94 -9.18 -11.92
CA THR A 21 15.60 -9.68 -12.24
C THR A 21 14.69 -8.55 -12.73
N ASP A 22 13.57 -8.91 -13.34
CA ASP A 22 12.59 -7.92 -13.77
C ASP A 22 11.90 -7.25 -12.56
N PHE A 23 11.71 -5.93 -12.66
CA PHE A 23 11.05 -5.14 -11.61
C PHE A 23 9.63 -5.65 -11.35
N TYR A 24 8.86 -5.97 -12.40
CA TYR A 24 7.48 -6.42 -12.25
C TYR A 24 7.36 -7.81 -11.64
N GLU A 25 8.34 -8.69 -11.85
CA GLU A 25 8.39 -9.99 -11.14
C GLU A 25 8.54 -9.80 -9.62
N VAL A 26 9.43 -8.90 -9.20
CA VAL A 26 9.61 -8.57 -7.79
C VAL A 26 8.37 -7.86 -7.22
N LEU A 27 7.78 -6.95 -7.98
CA LEU A 27 6.54 -6.27 -7.58
C LEU A 27 5.40 -7.26 -7.42
N ASP A 28 5.22 -8.18 -8.34
CA ASP A 28 4.19 -9.23 -8.27
C ASP A 28 4.35 -10.11 -7.03
N PHE A 29 5.58 -10.48 -6.68
CA PHE A 29 5.85 -11.24 -5.46
C PHE A 29 5.32 -10.50 -4.21
N TYR A 30 5.58 -9.20 -4.09
CA TYR A 30 5.09 -8.41 -2.95
C TYR A 30 3.58 -8.14 -3.01
N LEU A 31 3.00 -7.96 -4.19
CA LEU A 31 1.56 -7.83 -4.35
C LEU A 31 0.83 -9.10 -3.90
N GLU A 32 1.31 -10.28 -4.29
CA GLU A 32 0.77 -11.57 -3.83
C GLU A 32 0.95 -11.76 -2.31
N MET A 33 2.06 -11.32 -1.74
CA MET A 33 2.28 -11.37 -0.30
C MET A 33 1.25 -10.50 0.45
N ILE A 34 1.02 -9.27 -0.01
CA ILE A 34 0.00 -8.37 0.57
C ILE A 34 -1.39 -8.97 0.43
N ARG A 35 -1.71 -9.50 -0.76
CA ARG A 35 -2.98 -10.23 -0.99
C ARG A 35 -3.19 -11.34 0.03
N GLY A 36 -2.18 -12.16 0.25
CA GLY A 36 -2.22 -13.25 1.24
C GLY A 36 -2.40 -12.74 2.67
N LEU A 37 -1.77 -11.62 3.04
CA LEU A 37 -1.96 -10.97 4.34
C LEU A 37 -3.39 -10.47 4.51
N HIS A 38 -3.95 -9.81 3.51
CA HIS A 38 -5.33 -9.32 3.55
C HIS A 38 -6.34 -10.46 3.67
N LYS A 39 -6.15 -11.56 2.93
CA LYS A 39 -7.02 -12.75 3.04
C LYS A 39 -7.00 -13.32 4.45
N ARG A 40 -5.82 -13.49 5.04
CA ARG A 40 -5.70 -13.99 6.42
C ARG A 40 -6.34 -13.03 7.44
N THR A 41 -6.16 -11.72 7.25
CA THR A 41 -6.78 -10.71 8.11
C THR A 41 -8.31 -10.78 7.99
N TYR A 42 -8.82 -10.90 6.78
CA TYR A 42 -10.25 -11.02 6.52
C TYR A 42 -10.84 -12.28 7.17
N ASP A 43 -10.14 -13.40 7.07
CA ASP A 43 -10.57 -14.66 7.70
C ASP A 43 -10.52 -14.56 9.23
N TYR A 44 -9.43 -14.04 9.78
CA TYR A 44 -9.30 -13.85 11.23
C TYR A 44 -10.41 -12.95 11.80
N LEU A 45 -10.62 -11.79 11.21
CA LEU A 45 -11.68 -10.87 11.65
C LEU A 45 -13.08 -11.50 11.46
N GLY A 46 -13.27 -12.22 10.37
CA GLY A 46 -14.54 -12.87 10.05
C GLY A 46 -14.98 -13.93 11.08
N GLU A 47 -14.04 -14.48 11.84
CA GLU A 47 -14.32 -15.44 12.91
C GLU A 47 -14.67 -14.78 14.26
N MET A 48 -14.43 -13.48 14.39
CA MET A 48 -14.78 -12.74 15.62
C MET A 48 -16.28 -12.70 15.83
N ARG A 49 -16.71 -12.77 17.08
CA ARG A 49 -18.13 -12.67 17.45
C ARG A 49 -18.57 -11.22 17.59
N ALA A 50 -19.82 -10.95 17.29
CA ALA A 50 -20.40 -9.61 17.44
C ALA A 50 -20.35 -9.10 18.89
N SER A 51 -20.32 -10.00 19.87
CA SER A 51 -20.14 -9.66 21.29
C SER A 51 -18.81 -8.97 21.62
N THR A 52 -17.81 -8.98 20.73
CA THR A 52 -16.55 -8.23 20.92
C THR A 52 -16.75 -6.73 20.87
N ASN A 53 -17.75 -6.25 20.14
CA ASN A 53 -18.16 -4.84 20.12
C ASN A 53 -19.67 -4.76 19.84
N PRO A 54 -20.53 -4.95 20.86
CA PRO A 54 -21.98 -4.99 20.66
C PRO A 54 -22.53 -3.70 20.07
N LEU A 55 -22.02 -2.55 20.51
CA LEU A 55 -22.48 -1.25 20.01
C LEU A 55 -22.29 -1.13 18.50
N ALA A 56 -21.13 -1.58 18.00
CA ALA A 56 -20.83 -1.53 16.56
C ALA A 56 -21.61 -2.58 15.77
N TYR A 57 -21.73 -3.81 16.26
CA TYR A 57 -22.16 -4.95 15.44
C TYR A 57 -23.58 -5.42 15.71
N CYS A 58 -24.13 -5.11 16.91
CA CYS A 58 -25.49 -5.53 17.27
C CYS A 58 -26.47 -4.37 17.25
N GLU A 59 -26.04 -3.16 17.62
CA GLU A 59 -26.90 -1.99 17.83
C GLU A 59 -26.90 -1.02 16.63
N GLY A 60 -26.43 -1.45 15.48
CA GLY A 60 -26.49 -0.66 14.24
C GLY A 60 -25.40 0.40 14.07
N GLY A 61 -24.42 0.49 14.98
CA GLY A 61 -23.36 1.50 14.92
C GLY A 61 -22.37 1.34 13.76
N PHE A 62 -22.28 0.15 13.15
CA PHE A 62 -21.38 -0.15 12.06
C PHE A 62 -22.12 -0.75 10.86
N TYR A 63 -22.23 -0.01 9.78
CA TYR A 63 -22.97 -0.38 8.57
C TYR A 63 -24.41 -0.90 8.83
N GLY A 64 -25.06 -0.39 9.88
CA GLY A 64 -26.39 -0.85 10.27
C GLY A 64 -26.42 -2.30 10.77
N GLY A 65 -25.31 -2.80 11.30
CA GLY A 65 -25.18 -4.17 11.79
C GLY A 65 -26.13 -4.47 12.95
N HIS A 66 -26.95 -5.50 12.80
CA HIS A 66 -27.89 -5.98 13.83
C HIS A 66 -27.68 -7.49 14.04
N LEU A 67 -26.44 -7.89 14.24
CA LEU A 67 -26.06 -9.26 14.52
C LEU A 67 -26.43 -9.64 15.96
N LYS A 68 -26.70 -10.91 16.19
CA LYS A 68 -26.78 -11.43 17.56
C LYS A 68 -25.38 -11.47 18.16
N PRO A 69 -25.20 -11.30 19.48
CA PRO A 69 -23.88 -11.34 20.12
C PRO A 69 -23.05 -12.60 19.82
N SER A 70 -23.71 -13.73 19.55
CA SER A 70 -23.08 -15.01 19.20
C SER A 70 -22.68 -15.12 17.74
N ASP A 71 -23.18 -14.26 16.86
CA ASP A 71 -22.95 -14.34 15.41
C ASP A 71 -21.51 -13.87 15.09
N LYS A 72 -20.96 -14.40 14.00
CA LYS A 72 -19.69 -13.94 13.44
C LYS A 72 -19.88 -12.63 12.67
N ILE A 73 -18.90 -11.73 12.72
CA ILE A 73 -18.97 -10.43 12.06
C ILE A 73 -18.67 -10.49 10.55
N ARG A 74 -18.33 -11.66 10.02
CA ARG A 74 -17.97 -11.87 8.59
C ARG A 74 -18.90 -11.16 7.59
N PRO A 75 -20.24 -11.19 7.73
CA PRO A 75 -21.12 -10.48 6.80
C PRO A 75 -20.88 -8.96 6.74
N LEU A 76 -20.43 -8.36 7.85
CA LEU A 76 -20.16 -6.92 7.94
C LEU A 76 -18.83 -6.52 7.31
N LEU A 77 -17.93 -7.47 7.00
CA LEU A 77 -16.64 -7.19 6.38
C LEU A 77 -16.75 -6.97 4.86
N ARG A 78 -17.86 -7.43 4.24
CA ARG A 78 -18.03 -7.36 2.80
C ARG A 78 -17.87 -5.96 2.18
N PRO A 79 -18.39 -4.87 2.76
CA PRO A 79 -18.22 -3.52 2.24
C PRO A 79 -16.89 -2.86 2.65
N MET A 80 -16.04 -3.54 3.42
CA MET A 80 -14.76 -2.98 3.86
C MET A 80 -13.67 -3.18 2.81
N THR A 81 -12.83 -2.16 2.65
CA THR A 81 -11.67 -2.24 1.76
C THR A 81 -10.47 -2.87 2.45
N ALA A 82 -9.66 -3.59 1.67
CA ALA A 82 -8.32 -4.02 2.01
C ALA A 82 -7.34 -3.27 1.11
N SER A 83 -6.46 -2.46 1.68
CA SER A 83 -5.71 -1.46 0.93
C SER A 83 -4.27 -1.86 0.66
N PHE A 84 -3.86 -1.70 -0.60
CA PHE A 84 -2.47 -1.75 -1.03
C PHE A 84 -1.94 -0.32 -0.97
N GLY A 85 -1.12 -0.03 0.05
CA GLY A 85 -0.59 1.30 0.29
C GLY A 85 0.58 1.62 -0.65
N ILE A 86 0.62 2.86 -1.11
CA ILE A 86 1.71 3.39 -1.92
C ILE A 86 2.47 4.41 -1.10
N THR A 87 3.79 4.25 -1.04
CA THR A 87 4.73 5.23 -0.49
C THR A 87 5.94 5.35 -1.41
N ALA A 88 6.63 6.47 -1.33
CA ALA A 88 7.89 6.70 -2.05
C ALA A 88 7.76 6.60 -3.58
N LEU A 89 6.62 7.00 -4.13
CA LEU A 89 6.41 6.98 -5.59
C LEU A 89 7.39 7.93 -6.30
N ASN A 90 7.63 9.10 -5.71
CA ASN A 90 8.61 10.05 -6.22
C ASN A 90 10.03 9.46 -6.23
N GLU A 91 10.41 8.80 -5.14
CA GLU A 91 11.72 8.19 -5.01
C GLU A 91 11.89 6.96 -5.91
N LEU A 92 10.80 6.27 -6.27
CA LEU A 92 10.81 5.25 -7.31
C LEU A 92 11.22 5.86 -8.66
N GLN A 93 10.60 6.97 -9.05
CA GLN A 93 10.90 7.67 -10.29
C GLN A 93 12.35 8.20 -10.29
N GLU A 94 12.78 8.81 -9.19
CA GLU A 94 14.16 9.29 -9.01
C GLU A 94 15.18 8.15 -9.12
N LEU A 95 14.91 7.00 -8.50
CA LEU A 95 15.78 5.83 -8.61
C LEU A 95 15.80 5.29 -10.04
N TYR A 96 14.67 5.36 -10.75
CA TYR A 96 14.55 4.85 -12.10
C TYR A 96 15.40 5.63 -13.10
N ASN A 97 15.28 6.96 -13.14
CA ASN A 97 15.93 7.80 -14.15
C ASN A 97 16.52 9.13 -13.65
N GLY A 98 16.57 9.35 -12.33
CA GLY A 98 17.16 10.55 -11.74
C GLY A 98 16.27 11.80 -11.78
N LYS A 99 15.00 11.66 -12.13
CA LYS A 99 14.02 12.75 -12.20
C LYS A 99 12.91 12.57 -11.16
N SER A 100 12.40 13.67 -10.63
CA SER A 100 11.20 13.64 -9.78
C SER A 100 9.94 13.37 -10.60
N ILE A 101 8.85 13.01 -9.94
CA ILE A 101 7.54 12.86 -10.63
C ILE A 101 7.00 14.18 -11.18
N ALA A 102 7.49 15.33 -10.71
CA ALA A 102 7.16 16.64 -11.27
C ALA A 102 7.87 16.88 -12.61
N GLU A 103 9.07 16.34 -12.78
CA GLU A 103 9.86 16.46 -14.01
C GLU A 103 9.48 15.38 -15.04
N ASP A 104 9.24 14.15 -14.56
CA ASP A 104 8.91 13.00 -15.39
C ASP A 104 8.17 11.95 -14.53
N GLY A 105 6.89 11.81 -14.72
CA GLY A 105 6.05 10.87 -13.98
C GLY A 105 5.65 9.63 -14.77
N GLU A 106 6.20 9.38 -15.97
CA GLU A 106 5.72 8.32 -16.86
C GLU A 106 5.88 6.92 -16.24
N PHE A 107 7.06 6.61 -15.71
CA PHE A 107 7.31 5.31 -15.09
C PHE A 107 6.47 5.14 -13.81
N ALA A 108 6.38 6.17 -12.97
CA ALA A 108 5.53 6.13 -11.78
C ALA A 108 4.06 5.85 -12.13
N LEU A 109 3.56 6.49 -13.17
CA LEU A 109 2.19 6.29 -13.65
C LEU A 109 1.98 4.89 -14.25
N GLU A 110 2.95 4.38 -15.00
CA GLU A 110 2.94 3.00 -15.51
C GLU A 110 2.83 1.99 -14.37
N VAL A 111 3.64 2.14 -13.34
CA VAL A 111 3.64 1.26 -12.15
C VAL A 111 2.29 1.33 -11.42
N LEU A 112 1.72 2.51 -11.24
CA LEU A 112 0.40 2.65 -10.62
C LEU A 112 -0.71 1.96 -11.44
N ARG A 113 -0.67 2.08 -12.76
CA ARG A 113 -1.61 1.37 -13.66
C ARG A 113 -1.45 -0.14 -13.52
N TYR A 114 -0.22 -0.62 -13.55
CA TYR A 114 0.07 -2.05 -13.38
C TYR A 114 -0.48 -2.59 -12.05
N ILE A 115 -0.21 -1.91 -10.94
CA ILE A 115 -0.73 -2.29 -9.62
C ILE A 115 -2.27 -2.29 -9.63
N ASN A 116 -2.88 -1.26 -10.20
CA ASN A 116 -4.34 -1.16 -10.28
C ASN A 116 -4.97 -2.33 -11.07
N ASP A 117 -4.36 -2.71 -12.18
CA ASP A 117 -4.83 -3.82 -13.01
C ASP A 117 -4.73 -5.15 -12.26
N LYS A 118 -3.62 -5.40 -11.58
CA LYS A 118 -3.45 -6.59 -10.71
C LYS A 118 -4.49 -6.63 -9.59
N ILE A 119 -4.70 -5.54 -8.90
CA ILE A 119 -5.69 -5.43 -7.83
C ILE A 119 -7.11 -5.68 -8.35
N ASN A 120 -7.43 -5.23 -9.56
CA ASN A 120 -8.72 -5.49 -10.18
C ASN A 120 -8.92 -6.98 -10.51
N VAL A 121 -7.86 -7.70 -10.87
CA VAL A 121 -7.89 -9.16 -11.01
C VAL A 121 -8.15 -9.82 -9.65
N TYR A 122 -7.37 -9.47 -8.63
CA TYR A 122 -7.53 -10.02 -7.27
C TYR A 122 -8.92 -9.78 -6.70
N LYS A 123 -9.49 -8.59 -6.94
CA LYS A 123 -10.85 -8.24 -6.52
C LYS A 123 -11.91 -9.19 -7.10
N LYS A 124 -11.74 -9.57 -8.37
CA LYS A 124 -12.65 -10.53 -9.03
C LYS A 124 -12.47 -11.95 -8.52
N GLU A 125 -11.24 -12.37 -8.30
CA GLU A 125 -10.93 -13.73 -7.86
C GLU A 125 -11.33 -13.98 -6.40
N ASP A 126 -10.99 -13.05 -5.51
CA ASP A 126 -11.16 -13.23 -4.06
C ASP A 126 -12.49 -12.69 -3.53
N GLN A 127 -13.24 -11.91 -4.32
CA GLN A 127 -14.48 -11.22 -3.90
C GLN A 127 -14.27 -10.33 -2.66
N ILE A 128 -13.07 -9.74 -2.53
CA ILE A 128 -12.69 -8.77 -1.50
C ILE A 128 -12.51 -7.40 -2.19
N LEU A 129 -12.93 -6.33 -1.52
CA LEU A 129 -12.76 -4.97 -2.01
C LEU A 129 -11.32 -4.49 -1.81
N TYR A 130 -10.44 -4.90 -2.69
CA TYR A 130 -9.09 -4.35 -2.73
C TYR A 130 -9.06 -2.96 -3.36
N ALA A 131 -8.18 -2.10 -2.86
CA ALA A 131 -8.00 -0.76 -3.41
C ALA A 131 -6.55 -0.30 -3.26
N ILE A 132 -6.08 0.55 -4.19
CA ILE A 132 -4.87 1.33 -3.99
C ILE A 132 -5.16 2.43 -2.97
N TYR A 133 -4.20 2.67 -2.10
CA TYR A 133 -4.29 3.70 -1.08
C TYR A 133 -3.01 4.54 -1.05
N GLY A 134 -3.12 5.83 -1.27
CA GLY A 134 -2.02 6.76 -1.04
C GLY A 134 -1.79 6.90 0.47
N THR A 135 -0.82 6.14 0.99
CA THR A 135 -0.60 6.04 2.43
C THR A 135 0.04 7.33 2.98
N PRO A 136 -0.59 8.04 3.93
CA PRO A 136 -0.01 9.24 4.53
C PRO A 136 1.15 8.95 5.51
N ALA A 137 1.31 7.77 5.96
CA ALA A 137 2.30 7.08 6.81
C ALA A 137 3.60 7.86 7.14
N GLU A 138 3.50 8.99 7.81
CA GLU A 138 4.61 9.93 8.08
C GLU A 138 5.80 9.28 8.79
N SER A 139 5.57 8.54 9.87
CA SER A 139 6.63 7.82 10.58
C SER A 139 7.22 6.67 9.77
N LEU A 140 6.43 6.02 8.92
CA LEU A 140 6.90 4.96 8.04
C LEU A 140 7.89 5.50 6.98
N CYS A 141 7.67 6.71 6.48
CA CYS A 141 8.54 7.32 5.46
C CYS A 141 9.97 7.54 5.96
N GLY A 142 10.15 7.90 7.23
CA GLY A 142 11.48 7.97 7.87
C GLY A 142 12.13 6.59 8.02
N LEU A 143 11.37 5.61 8.50
CA LEU A 143 11.84 4.23 8.64
C LEU A 143 12.25 3.63 7.28
N GLN A 144 11.50 3.93 6.23
CA GLN A 144 11.79 3.45 4.87
C GLN A 144 13.12 3.98 4.33
N VAL A 145 13.46 5.25 4.57
CA VAL A 145 14.78 5.81 4.22
C VAL A 145 15.89 5.07 4.95
N GLU A 146 15.74 4.84 6.25
CA GLU A 146 16.74 4.14 7.05
C GLU A 146 16.95 2.70 6.56
N GLN A 147 15.88 1.99 6.25
CA GLN A 147 15.94 0.64 5.69
C GLN A 147 16.63 0.62 4.32
N PHE A 148 16.31 1.57 3.47
CA PHE A 148 16.95 1.68 2.15
C PHE A 148 18.45 1.92 2.29
N ARG A 149 18.85 2.87 3.15
CA ARG A 149 20.27 3.16 3.42
C ARG A 149 21.03 1.94 3.92
N LYS A 150 20.41 1.17 4.81
CA LYS A 150 21.02 -0.02 5.39
C LYS A 150 21.32 -1.09 4.33
N MET A 151 20.49 -1.22 3.32
CA MET A 151 20.61 -2.27 2.31
C MET A 151 21.34 -1.82 1.05
N TYR A 152 21.12 -0.58 0.62
CA TYR A 152 21.59 -0.10 -0.69
C TYR A 152 22.41 1.21 -0.60
N GLY A 153 22.66 1.71 0.61
CA GLY A 153 23.44 2.91 0.83
C GLY A 153 22.67 4.21 0.56
N ILE A 154 23.46 5.29 0.42
CA ILE A 154 22.92 6.62 0.14
C ILE A 154 22.84 6.82 -1.37
N VAL A 155 21.63 7.04 -1.87
CA VAL A 155 21.34 7.30 -3.27
C VAL A 155 20.70 8.69 -3.38
N ARG A 156 21.25 9.53 -4.25
CA ARG A 156 20.73 10.88 -4.50
C ARG A 156 19.27 10.83 -4.96
N GLY A 157 18.45 11.69 -4.39
CA GLY A 157 17.02 11.77 -4.70
C GLY A 157 16.17 10.65 -4.09
N VAL A 158 16.76 9.68 -3.41
CA VAL A 158 16.08 8.52 -2.83
C VAL A 158 16.30 8.43 -1.32
N SER A 159 17.55 8.27 -0.89
CA SER A 159 17.91 8.03 0.51
C SER A 159 18.89 9.06 1.09
N ASP A 160 19.19 10.13 0.38
CA ASP A 160 20.00 11.26 0.83
C ASP A 160 19.23 12.30 1.65
N ARG A 161 17.99 11.99 2.01
CA ARG A 161 17.05 12.85 2.71
C ARG A 161 16.49 12.16 3.96
N PRO A 162 15.89 12.88 4.93
CA PRO A 162 15.45 12.30 6.21
C PRO A 162 14.23 11.35 6.08
N TYR A 163 13.43 11.48 5.03
CA TYR A 163 12.24 10.65 4.76
C TYR A 163 11.94 10.59 3.26
N VAL A 164 11.26 9.57 2.82
CA VAL A 164 10.70 9.45 1.47
C VAL A 164 9.34 10.15 1.39
N SER A 165 8.89 10.45 0.19
CA SER A 165 7.56 11.02 -0.04
C SER A 165 6.47 10.01 0.33
N ASN A 166 5.40 10.50 0.93
CA ASN A 166 4.22 9.69 1.19
C ASN A 166 3.25 9.74 0.01
N SER A 167 2.32 8.79 -0.02
CA SER A 167 1.22 8.78 -0.99
C SER A 167 1.72 8.93 -2.45
N PHE A 168 1.13 9.83 -3.22
CA PHE A 168 1.45 10.13 -4.63
C PHE A 168 2.12 11.50 -4.79
N HIS A 169 2.64 12.06 -3.70
CA HIS A 169 3.19 13.41 -3.68
C HIS A 169 4.62 13.45 -4.19
N CYS A 170 5.01 14.60 -4.74
CA CYS A 170 6.41 14.98 -4.87
C CYS A 170 7.05 15.14 -3.48
N HIS A 171 8.38 15.14 -3.43
CA HIS A 171 9.05 15.48 -2.19
C HIS A 171 8.75 16.94 -1.79
N VAL A 172 8.63 17.19 -0.49
CA VAL A 172 8.24 18.52 0.05
C VAL A 172 9.21 19.64 -0.28
N THR A 173 10.43 19.32 -0.71
CA THR A 173 11.45 20.29 -1.16
C THR A 173 11.32 20.63 -2.65
N GLU A 174 10.40 20.00 -3.37
CA GLU A 174 10.18 20.25 -4.79
C GLU A 174 9.54 21.62 -4.97
N ASP A 175 10.13 22.45 -5.82
CA ASP A 175 9.59 23.78 -6.14
C ASP A 175 8.53 23.66 -7.23
N ILE A 176 7.29 23.40 -6.82
CA ILE A 176 6.13 23.29 -7.70
C ILE A 176 5.09 24.32 -7.32
N THR A 177 4.51 24.96 -8.32
CA THR A 177 3.35 25.84 -8.11
C THR A 177 2.07 25.04 -8.25
N PRO A 178 1.07 25.24 -7.37
CA PRO A 178 -0.27 24.70 -7.58
C PRO A 178 -0.85 25.27 -8.89
N ILE A 179 -1.42 24.42 -9.72
CA ILE A 179 -2.14 24.84 -10.95
C ILE A 179 -3.50 25.39 -10.56
#